data_a39e7afdad8aab51807ebe25248760d8
#
_entry.id   a39e7afdad8aab51807ebe25248760d8
#
_cell.length_a   1.000
_cell.length_b   1.000
_cell.length_c   1.000
_cell.angle_alpha   90.00
_cell.angle_beta   90.00
_cell.angle_gamma   90.00
#
_symmetry.space_group_name_H-M   'P 1'
#
loop_
_entity.id
_entity.type
_entity.pdbx_description
1 polymer ?
#
loop_
_entity_poly.entity_id
_entity_poly.type
_entity_poly.pdbx_seq_one_letter_code
_entity_poly.pdbx_strand_id
1 'polypeptide(L)'
;MKKPTVLLILDGYGERKEKDGNAIALANTPVMDKLKKEFPYVEGQASGLFVGLPDGQMGNSEVGHMNMGAGRIVYQELTRITKAIEDGDFFENKALKEAVEHCKKENTALHFMGLVSSGGVHSHIGHIYGLLELAKRAGLKKVYLHAFLDGRDTPPDSGKSFLMDVEKKMQELGVGEIATISGRYYAMDRDKNYDRVEKAYRAMVDGTGEKASSVEEAIDASYAKKVYDEFVLPTVIEKDGAVHTVSDGDAMIFFNFRPDRAREICHAFCDDEFNFFNRGARKKVFFVCFTDYDPTIPNKRVAFEKEEIHNTLGEVVSNLGKNQLRIAETEKYAHVTFFFNGGKEEPYENEDRILVPSPKEVPTYDLKPEMSCYTVTEKLTEAIRSGKYDLVVANFANPDMVGHTGVLSAAIKAIEVVDECMGKVVDAVESMHGNLFILADHGNADIMIDEKTGEPYTAHTTNPVPFILVSDEKHKLREGGCLADVAPTLLELMGIPQPKEMTGKSLLEK
;
A
#
# COMPACT_ATOMS: atom_id res chain seq x y z
N MET A 1 -28.28 -1.75 -30.35
CA MET A 1 -26.97 -2.19 -29.89
C MET A 1 -26.72 -1.53 -28.54
N LYS A 2 -25.99 -2.18 -27.63
CA LYS A 2 -25.62 -1.57 -26.34
C LYS A 2 -24.60 -0.45 -26.60
N LYS A 3 -24.73 0.65 -25.87
CA LYS A 3 -23.76 1.75 -25.83
C LYS A 3 -22.70 1.38 -24.78
N PRO A 4 -21.48 0.93 -25.18
CA PRO A 4 -20.48 0.50 -24.21
C PRO A 4 -19.85 1.68 -23.48
N THR A 5 -19.53 1.50 -22.20
CA THR A 5 -18.65 2.40 -21.45
C THR A 5 -17.30 1.71 -21.30
N VAL A 6 -16.25 2.33 -21.80
CA VAL A 6 -14.88 1.77 -21.85
C VAL A 6 -13.97 2.61 -20.99
N LEU A 7 -13.21 1.95 -20.10
CA LEU A 7 -12.08 2.50 -19.37
C LEU A 7 -10.79 1.99 -20.02
N LEU A 8 -9.99 2.88 -20.57
CA LEU A 8 -8.67 2.57 -21.12
C LEU A 8 -7.59 3.17 -20.22
N ILE A 9 -6.78 2.31 -19.62
CA ILE A 9 -5.71 2.67 -18.71
C ILE A 9 -4.38 2.62 -19.48
N LEU A 10 -3.69 3.74 -19.56
CA LEU A 10 -2.35 3.88 -20.13
C LEU A 10 -1.34 3.79 -18.99
N ASP A 11 -0.97 2.55 -18.60
CA ASP A 11 -0.17 2.29 -17.39
C ASP A 11 1.17 3.03 -17.43
N GLY A 12 1.44 3.83 -16.39
CA GLY A 12 2.69 4.60 -16.30
C GLY A 12 2.77 5.86 -17.16
N TYR A 13 1.65 6.35 -17.70
CA TYR A 13 1.60 7.55 -18.56
C TYR A 13 1.39 8.83 -17.73
N GLY A 14 2.48 9.39 -17.16
CA GLY A 14 2.44 10.64 -16.39
C GLY A 14 2.37 11.90 -17.25
N GLU A 15 1.89 12.99 -16.66
CA GLU A 15 1.84 14.33 -17.29
C GLU A 15 2.98 15.21 -16.76
N ARG A 16 3.91 15.60 -17.63
CA ARG A 16 5.01 16.50 -17.31
C ARG A 16 5.30 17.40 -18.52
N LYS A 17 5.51 18.69 -18.28
CA LYS A 17 5.72 19.68 -19.33
C LYS A 17 7.15 19.70 -19.89
N GLU A 18 8.14 19.38 -19.06
CA GLU A 18 9.54 19.34 -19.43
C GLU A 18 9.79 18.19 -20.40
N LYS A 19 10.55 18.46 -21.46
CA LYS A 19 10.87 17.47 -22.50
C LYS A 19 12.10 16.64 -22.21
N ASP A 20 13.02 17.18 -21.42
CA ASP A 20 14.28 16.49 -21.13
C ASP A 20 14.01 15.21 -20.32
N GLY A 21 14.48 14.08 -20.85
CA GLY A 21 14.22 12.77 -20.28
C GLY A 21 12.75 12.32 -20.22
N ASN A 22 11.84 12.97 -20.94
CA ASN A 22 10.41 12.68 -20.96
C ASN A 22 10.03 11.95 -22.25
N ALA A 23 9.85 10.62 -22.16
CA ALA A 23 9.51 9.80 -23.33
C ALA A 23 8.16 10.19 -23.95
N ILE A 24 7.21 10.62 -23.14
CA ILE A 24 5.86 11.01 -23.57
C ILE A 24 5.92 12.32 -24.39
N ALA A 25 6.64 13.34 -23.87
CA ALA A 25 6.75 14.62 -24.53
C ALA A 25 7.66 14.60 -25.77
N LEU A 26 8.50 13.57 -25.92
CA LEU A 26 9.40 13.36 -27.07
C LEU A 26 8.80 12.46 -28.14
N ALA A 27 7.81 11.64 -27.81
CA ALA A 27 7.13 10.76 -28.75
C ALA A 27 6.22 11.53 -29.71
N ASN A 28 6.00 10.98 -30.89
CA ASN A 28 5.00 11.48 -31.84
C ASN A 28 3.64 10.89 -31.51
N THR A 29 2.75 11.70 -30.92
CA THR A 29 1.46 11.27 -30.35
C THR A 29 0.28 12.04 -30.95
N PRO A 30 0.03 11.94 -32.28
CA PRO A 30 -1.00 12.73 -32.94
C PRO A 30 -2.43 12.43 -32.44
N VAL A 31 -2.70 11.21 -31.96
CA VAL A 31 -4.01 10.83 -31.42
C VAL A 31 -4.22 11.51 -30.05
N MET A 32 -3.26 11.38 -29.14
CA MET A 32 -3.32 12.02 -27.82
C MET A 32 -3.46 13.54 -27.95
N ASP A 33 -2.68 14.17 -28.84
CA ASP A 33 -2.73 15.61 -29.09
C ASP A 33 -4.10 16.06 -29.59
N LYS A 34 -4.71 15.28 -30.49
CA LYS A 34 -6.07 15.52 -30.98
C LYS A 34 -7.09 15.38 -29.84
N LEU A 35 -7.00 14.32 -29.05
CA LEU A 35 -7.95 14.05 -27.96
C LEU A 35 -7.91 15.15 -26.91
N LYS A 36 -6.73 15.59 -26.48
CA LYS A 36 -6.58 16.70 -25.50
C LYS A 36 -7.14 18.03 -26.02
N LYS A 37 -7.17 18.22 -27.33
CA LYS A 37 -7.68 19.45 -27.96
C LYS A 37 -9.18 19.42 -28.18
N GLU A 38 -9.75 18.29 -28.57
CA GLU A 38 -11.12 18.17 -29.06
C GLU A 38 -12.12 17.69 -27.99
N PHE A 39 -11.64 16.99 -26.95
CA PHE A 39 -12.45 16.40 -25.91
C PHE A 39 -12.15 16.98 -24.51
N PRO A 40 -13.06 16.82 -23.55
CA PRO A 40 -12.79 17.19 -22.15
C PRO A 40 -11.53 16.49 -21.61
N TYR A 41 -10.59 17.29 -21.17
CA TYR A 41 -9.32 16.87 -20.60
C TYR A 41 -9.01 17.64 -19.32
N VAL A 42 -8.59 16.92 -18.28
CA VAL A 42 -8.03 17.46 -17.03
C VAL A 42 -6.90 16.56 -16.53
N GLU A 43 -6.08 17.09 -15.63
CA GLU A 43 -5.08 16.30 -14.92
C GLU A 43 -5.65 15.72 -13.63
N GLY A 44 -5.37 14.43 -13.35
CA GLY A 44 -5.81 13.73 -12.16
C GLY A 44 -4.66 13.38 -11.23
N GLN A 45 -4.95 13.29 -9.93
CA GLN A 45 -3.97 12.91 -8.92
C GLN A 45 -3.88 11.37 -8.78
N ALA A 46 -2.65 10.83 -8.84
CA ALA A 46 -2.38 9.40 -8.84
C ALA A 46 -1.26 9.00 -7.85
N SER A 47 -0.94 9.84 -6.86
CA SER A 47 0.15 9.61 -5.91
C SER A 47 -0.21 10.07 -4.49
N GLY A 48 0.59 9.70 -3.52
CA GLY A 48 0.46 10.12 -2.13
C GLY A 48 -0.92 9.85 -1.54
N LEU A 49 -1.40 10.77 -0.74
CA LEU A 49 -2.68 10.65 -0.02
C LEU A 49 -3.90 10.47 -0.94
N PHE A 50 -3.82 10.94 -2.18
CA PHE A 50 -4.90 10.80 -3.17
C PHE A 50 -5.16 9.35 -3.61
N VAL A 51 -4.22 8.46 -3.31
CA VAL A 51 -4.35 7.02 -3.59
C VAL A 51 -4.12 6.15 -2.34
N GLY A 52 -4.13 6.75 -1.15
CA GLY A 52 -4.01 6.05 0.11
C GLY A 52 -2.57 5.67 0.53
N LEU A 53 -1.57 6.30 -0.10
CA LEU A 53 -0.15 6.19 0.23
C LEU A 53 0.30 7.38 1.10
N PRO A 54 1.44 7.29 1.79
CA PRO A 54 2.05 8.43 2.44
C PRO A 54 2.22 9.63 1.51
N ASP A 55 2.18 10.86 2.07
CA ASP A 55 2.38 12.08 1.29
C ASP A 55 3.73 12.06 0.55
N GLY A 56 3.73 12.49 -0.72
CA GLY A 56 4.91 12.51 -1.57
C GLY A 56 5.36 11.13 -2.10
N GLN A 57 4.70 10.04 -1.74
CA GLN A 57 5.02 8.72 -2.27
C GLN A 57 4.40 8.53 -3.66
N MET A 58 5.21 8.06 -4.62
CA MET A 58 4.75 7.75 -5.97
C MET A 58 3.69 6.64 -5.96
N GLY A 59 2.69 6.75 -6.84
CA GLY A 59 1.69 5.73 -7.07
C GLY A 59 2.28 4.44 -7.65
N ASN A 60 1.44 3.41 -7.74
CA ASN A 60 1.77 2.15 -8.40
C ASN A 60 0.49 1.50 -8.94
N SER A 61 0.67 0.51 -9.83
CA SER A 61 -0.46 -0.09 -10.53
C SER A 61 -1.44 -0.82 -9.59
N GLU A 62 -0.96 -1.47 -8.52
CA GLU A 62 -1.82 -2.17 -7.56
C GLU A 62 -2.77 -1.18 -6.86
N VAL A 63 -2.21 -0.13 -6.29
CA VAL A 63 -2.95 0.91 -5.57
C VAL A 63 -3.84 1.70 -6.54
N GLY A 64 -3.33 2.08 -7.72
CA GLY A 64 -4.09 2.83 -8.72
C GLY A 64 -5.33 2.09 -9.19
N HIS A 65 -5.19 0.83 -9.61
CA HIS A 65 -6.31 0.00 -10.06
C HIS A 65 -7.31 -0.29 -8.94
N MET A 66 -6.83 -0.50 -7.72
CA MET A 66 -7.71 -0.71 -6.56
C MET A 66 -8.58 0.53 -6.27
N ASN A 67 -7.99 1.71 -6.27
CA ASN A 67 -8.75 2.95 -6.05
C ASN A 67 -9.78 3.20 -7.16
N MET A 68 -9.40 2.98 -8.43
CA MET A 68 -10.31 3.10 -9.58
C MET A 68 -11.51 2.16 -9.46
N GLY A 69 -11.26 0.89 -9.14
CA GLY A 69 -12.32 -0.10 -9.02
C GLY A 69 -13.20 0.06 -7.77
N ALA A 70 -12.60 0.49 -6.66
CA ALA A 70 -13.29 0.71 -5.39
C ALA A 70 -14.14 2.00 -5.36
N GLY A 71 -13.84 2.99 -6.21
CA GLY A 71 -14.51 4.29 -6.21
C GLY A 71 -14.31 5.07 -4.90
N ARG A 72 -13.21 4.80 -4.20
CA ARG A 72 -12.81 5.44 -2.93
C ARG A 72 -11.31 5.35 -2.75
N ILE A 73 -10.75 6.22 -1.91
CA ILE A 73 -9.35 6.08 -1.51
C ILE A 73 -9.23 4.88 -0.58
N VAL A 74 -8.45 3.88 -1.01
CA VAL A 74 -8.14 2.68 -0.24
C VAL A 74 -6.77 2.90 0.42
N TYR A 75 -6.80 3.24 1.70
CA TYR A 75 -5.57 3.53 2.45
C TYR A 75 -4.75 2.26 2.69
N GLN A 76 -3.46 2.32 2.38
CA GLN A 76 -2.49 1.31 2.80
C GLN A 76 -2.31 1.37 4.32
N GLU A 77 -1.93 0.25 4.97
CA GLU A 77 -1.93 0.13 6.43
C GLU A 77 -1.15 1.25 7.13
N LEU A 78 0.02 1.63 6.62
CA LEU A 78 0.79 2.75 7.17
C LEU A 78 -0.04 4.04 7.21
N THR A 79 -0.61 4.41 6.08
CA THR A 79 -1.38 5.66 5.93
C THR A 79 -2.70 5.59 6.69
N ARG A 80 -3.37 4.42 6.68
CA ARG A 80 -4.61 4.17 7.40
C ARG A 80 -4.45 4.39 8.91
N ILE A 81 -3.39 3.82 9.50
CA ILE A 81 -3.12 3.95 10.94
C ILE A 81 -2.69 5.37 11.28
N THR A 82 -1.79 5.97 10.46
CA THR A 82 -1.38 7.37 10.64
C THR A 82 -2.57 8.31 10.62
N LYS A 83 -3.45 8.15 9.62
CA LYS A 83 -4.67 8.95 9.50
C LYS A 83 -5.62 8.72 10.68
N ALA A 84 -5.79 7.50 11.15
CA ALA A 84 -6.61 7.22 12.34
C ALA A 84 -6.09 7.97 13.59
N ILE A 85 -4.77 8.11 13.74
CA ILE A 85 -4.16 8.90 14.84
C ILE A 85 -4.48 10.39 14.65
N GLU A 86 -4.33 10.93 13.46
CA GLU A 86 -4.58 12.34 13.12
C GLU A 86 -6.06 12.72 13.30
N ASP A 87 -6.97 11.88 12.82
CA ASP A 87 -8.42 12.09 12.91
C ASP A 87 -8.98 11.81 14.33
N GLY A 88 -8.22 11.10 15.17
CA GLY A 88 -8.61 10.74 16.54
C GLY A 88 -9.27 9.38 16.67
N ASP A 89 -9.65 8.71 15.60
CA ASP A 89 -10.30 7.39 15.58
C ASP A 89 -9.45 6.29 16.22
N PHE A 90 -8.12 6.43 16.16
CA PHE A 90 -7.16 5.55 16.82
C PHE A 90 -7.46 5.41 18.32
N PHE A 91 -7.82 6.50 18.98
CA PHE A 91 -8.09 6.54 20.42
C PHE A 91 -9.47 5.96 20.80
N GLU A 92 -10.32 5.77 19.79
CA GLU A 92 -11.63 5.12 19.92
C GLU A 92 -11.60 3.67 19.44
N ASN A 93 -10.45 3.18 18.95
CA ASN A 93 -10.31 1.81 18.50
C ASN A 93 -10.62 0.81 19.61
N LYS A 94 -11.54 -0.11 19.33
CA LYS A 94 -12.10 -1.05 20.31
C LYS A 94 -11.02 -1.90 20.98
N ALA A 95 -10.14 -2.54 20.20
CA ALA A 95 -9.14 -3.45 20.76
C ALA A 95 -8.09 -2.71 21.60
N LEU A 96 -7.68 -1.51 21.17
CA LEU A 96 -6.76 -0.66 21.93
C LEU A 96 -7.38 -0.16 23.22
N LYS A 97 -8.66 0.25 23.22
CA LYS A 97 -9.39 0.66 24.42
C LYS A 97 -9.56 -0.50 25.40
N GLU A 98 -9.91 -1.69 24.90
CA GLU A 98 -10.03 -2.89 25.73
C GLU A 98 -8.71 -3.24 26.44
N ALA A 99 -7.54 -3.10 25.75
CA ALA A 99 -6.24 -3.34 26.37
C ALA A 99 -5.95 -2.34 27.51
N VAL A 100 -6.24 -1.06 27.28
CA VAL A 100 -6.06 0.00 28.28
C VAL A 100 -6.99 -0.20 29.48
N GLU A 101 -8.26 -0.47 29.25
CA GLU A 101 -9.25 -0.71 30.31
C GLU A 101 -8.91 -1.97 31.12
N HIS A 102 -8.38 -3.01 30.45
CA HIS A 102 -7.87 -4.20 31.12
C HIS A 102 -6.76 -3.83 32.13
N CYS A 103 -5.74 -3.07 31.69
CA CYS A 103 -4.65 -2.62 32.57
C CYS A 103 -5.15 -1.79 33.75
N LYS A 104 -6.13 -0.91 33.53
CA LYS A 104 -6.73 -0.12 34.64
C LYS A 104 -7.44 -0.98 35.65
N LYS A 105 -8.28 -1.91 35.17
CA LYS A 105 -9.10 -2.76 36.00
C LYS A 105 -8.26 -3.71 36.85
N GLU A 106 -7.28 -4.36 36.21
CA GLU A 106 -6.42 -5.34 36.87
C GLU A 106 -5.19 -4.74 37.54
N ASN A 107 -4.94 -3.41 37.37
CA ASN A 107 -3.75 -2.69 37.84
C ASN A 107 -2.42 -3.29 37.35
N THR A 108 -2.42 -3.75 36.10
CA THR A 108 -1.30 -4.42 35.44
C THR A 108 -0.56 -3.47 34.48
N ALA A 109 0.51 -3.94 33.86
CA ALA A 109 1.29 -3.14 32.92
C ALA A 109 0.75 -3.21 31.50
N LEU A 110 0.98 -2.14 30.73
CA LEU A 110 0.80 -2.09 29.29
C LEU A 110 2.18 -2.15 28.62
N HIS A 111 2.38 -3.16 27.80
CA HIS A 111 3.60 -3.34 27.01
C HIS A 111 3.35 -3.02 25.54
N PHE A 112 4.26 -2.30 24.91
CA PHE A 112 4.34 -2.14 23.47
C PHE A 112 5.52 -2.94 22.93
N MET A 113 5.39 -3.59 21.79
CA MET A 113 6.51 -4.19 21.09
C MET A 113 6.42 -3.94 19.60
N GLY A 114 7.56 -3.83 18.93
CA GLY A 114 7.63 -3.65 17.49
C GLY A 114 8.85 -2.90 17.02
N LEU A 115 8.95 -2.73 15.70
CA LEU A 115 10.07 -2.09 15.03
C LEU A 115 10.05 -0.58 15.20
N VAL A 116 11.13 -0.03 15.72
CA VAL A 116 11.28 1.41 16.02
C VAL A 116 12.10 2.06 14.93
N SER A 117 11.43 2.55 13.89
CA SER A 117 12.05 3.32 12.81
C SER A 117 11.02 4.17 12.05
N SER A 118 11.50 5.02 11.16
CA SER A 118 10.69 5.77 10.19
C SER A 118 10.55 5.07 8.85
N GLY A 119 11.07 3.84 8.69
CA GLY A 119 11.13 3.13 7.39
C GLY A 119 9.76 2.83 6.77
N GLY A 120 8.71 2.68 7.58
CA GLY A 120 7.34 2.55 7.09
C GLY A 120 7.01 1.22 6.39
N VAL A 121 7.90 0.24 6.44
CA VAL A 121 7.70 -1.08 5.81
C VAL A 121 6.97 -2.06 6.73
N HIS A 122 7.34 -2.12 8.00
CA HIS A 122 6.72 -3.01 9.00
C HIS A 122 5.96 -2.24 10.09
N SER A 123 6.40 -1.03 10.37
CA SER A 123 5.90 -0.15 11.42
C SER A 123 6.28 1.30 11.11
N HIS A 124 5.84 2.22 11.95
CA HIS A 124 6.29 3.61 11.88
C HIS A 124 6.38 4.21 13.28
N ILE A 125 7.43 4.99 13.55
CA ILE A 125 7.68 5.61 14.86
C ILE A 125 6.52 6.49 15.32
N GLY A 126 5.81 7.17 14.41
CA GLY A 126 4.62 7.95 14.70
C GLY A 126 3.49 7.16 15.37
N HIS A 127 3.40 5.85 15.08
CA HIS A 127 2.39 4.99 15.70
C HIS A 127 2.72 4.69 17.17
N ILE A 128 4.02 4.66 17.52
CA ILE A 128 4.46 4.56 18.93
C ILE A 128 4.02 5.82 19.69
N TYR A 129 4.15 6.99 19.06
CA TYR A 129 3.70 8.25 19.67
C TYR A 129 2.19 8.26 19.90
N GLY A 130 1.40 7.69 18.97
CA GLY A 130 -0.03 7.48 19.15
C GLY A 130 -0.36 6.56 20.33
N LEU A 131 0.38 5.46 20.49
CA LEU A 131 0.22 4.52 21.62
C LEU A 131 0.60 5.16 22.96
N LEU A 132 1.67 5.94 23.01
CA LEU A 132 2.06 6.69 24.21
C LEU A 132 1.00 7.72 24.59
N GLU A 133 0.45 8.44 23.62
CA GLU A 133 -0.65 9.39 23.86
C GLU A 133 -1.92 8.67 24.36
N LEU A 134 -2.25 7.49 23.80
CA LEU A 134 -3.34 6.64 24.29
C LEU A 134 -3.15 6.27 25.76
N ALA A 135 -1.95 5.82 26.14
CA ALA A 135 -1.61 5.44 27.51
C ALA A 135 -1.69 6.65 28.46
N LYS A 136 -1.21 7.83 28.02
CA LYS A 136 -1.33 9.08 28.76
C LYS A 136 -2.77 9.49 29.01
N ARG A 137 -3.60 9.52 27.96
CA ARG A 137 -5.04 9.84 28.07
C ARG A 137 -5.75 8.91 29.04
N ALA A 138 -5.34 7.65 29.07
CA ALA A 138 -5.85 6.66 29.99
C ALA A 138 -5.34 6.80 31.43
N GLY A 139 -4.30 7.59 31.67
CA GLY A 139 -3.69 7.78 33.00
C GLY A 139 -2.86 6.58 33.48
N LEU A 140 -2.42 5.70 32.57
CA LEU A 140 -1.59 4.56 32.91
C LEU A 140 -0.21 5.00 33.38
N LYS A 141 0.35 4.27 34.36
CA LYS A 141 1.69 4.55 34.95
C LYS A 141 2.72 3.49 34.59
N LYS A 142 2.28 2.24 34.41
CA LYS A 142 3.12 1.09 34.09
C LYS A 142 3.05 0.84 32.59
N VAL A 143 3.88 1.53 31.80
CA VAL A 143 3.90 1.45 30.35
C VAL A 143 5.33 1.20 29.88
N TYR A 144 5.56 0.13 29.13
CA TYR A 144 6.88 -0.34 28.76
C TYR A 144 6.98 -0.62 27.27
N LEU A 145 8.11 -0.27 26.65
CA LEU A 145 8.40 -0.53 25.25
C LEU A 145 9.49 -1.60 25.11
N HIS A 146 9.23 -2.61 24.35
CA HIS A 146 10.19 -3.59 23.83
C HIS A 146 10.53 -3.20 22.39
N ALA A 147 11.62 -2.45 22.23
CA ALA A 147 12.01 -1.85 20.96
C ALA A 147 12.77 -2.83 20.08
N PHE A 148 12.31 -3.04 18.85
CA PHE A 148 13.05 -3.75 17.82
C PHE A 148 13.76 -2.76 16.92
N LEU A 149 15.04 -3.00 16.59
CA LEU A 149 15.86 -2.12 15.77
C LEU A 149 15.91 -2.60 14.32
N ASP A 150 15.91 -1.64 13.40
CA ASP A 150 15.74 -1.85 11.97
C ASP A 150 17.06 -2.19 11.26
N GLY A 151 17.76 -1.21 10.75
CA GLY A 151 19.01 -1.38 10.03
C GLY A 151 18.91 -2.03 8.64
N ARG A 152 17.69 -2.26 8.12
CA ARG A 152 17.41 -2.76 6.75
C ARG A 152 16.59 -1.79 5.94
N ASP A 153 15.49 -1.30 6.51
CA ASP A 153 14.59 -0.34 5.86
C ASP A 153 15.01 1.11 6.16
N THR A 154 15.97 1.26 7.06
CA THR A 154 16.67 2.50 7.43
C THR A 154 18.18 2.23 7.53
N PRO A 155 19.06 3.27 7.54
CA PRO A 155 20.50 3.09 7.67
C PRO A 155 20.88 2.20 8.88
N PRO A 156 21.97 1.40 8.77
CA PRO A 156 22.28 0.35 9.74
C PRO A 156 22.58 0.84 11.17
N ASP A 157 22.89 2.11 11.35
CA ASP A 157 23.30 2.76 12.60
C ASP A 157 22.35 3.91 13.03
N SER A 158 21.16 3.94 12.45
CA SER A 158 20.15 4.99 12.74
C SER A 158 19.31 4.73 13.99
N GLY A 159 19.33 3.51 14.52
CA GLY A 159 18.48 3.08 15.63
C GLY A 159 18.69 3.89 16.91
N LYS A 160 19.92 4.36 17.19
CA LYS A 160 20.19 5.24 18.34
C LYS A 160 19.33 6.49 18.29
N SER A 161 19.27 7.16 17.12
CA SER A 161 18.49 8.41 17.01
C SER A 161 17.00 8.15 17.23
N PHE A 162 16.44 7.09 16.66
CA PHE A 162 15.03 6.75 16.85
C PHE A 162 14.69 6.43 18.30
N LEU A 163 15.55 5.71 19.02
CA LEU A 163 15.34 5.40 20.44
C LEU A 163 15.37 6.67 21.29
N MET A 164 16.31 7.58 21.01
CA MET A 164 16.40 8.88 21.73
C MET A 164 15.15 9.73 21.47
N ASP A 165 14.62 9.75 20.24
CA ASP A 165 13.39 10.45 19.91
C ASP A 165 12.18 9.86 20.68
N VAL A 166 12.11 8.54 20.81
CA VAL A 166 11.05 7.87 21.59
C VAL A 166 11.19 8.18 23.08
N GLU A 167 12.40 8.12 23.66
CA GLU A 167 12.61 8.49 25.08
C GLU A 167 12.26 9.95 25.36
N LYS A 168 12.64 10.85 24.44
CA LYS A 168 12.24 12.26 24.52
C LYS A 168 10.71 12.39 24.52
N LYS A 169 10.02 11.66 23.63
CA LYS A 169 8.55 11.68 23.58
C LYS A 169 7.92 11.13 24.85
N MET A 170 8.47 10.05 25.42
CA MET A 170 8.04 9.50 26.70
C MET A 170 8.19 10.52 27.84
N GLN A 171 9.30 11.27 27.87
CA GLN A 171 9.54 12.33 28.86
C GLN A 171 8.56 13.49 28.68
N GLU A 172 8.32 13.96 27.45
CA GLU A 172 7.33 15.01 27.16
C GLU A 172 5.91 14.64 27.59
N LEU A 173 5.53 13.39 27.40
CA LEU A 173 4.21 12.88 27.77
C LEU A 173 4.12 12.49 29.26
N GLY A 174 5.25 12.25 29.92
CA GLY A 174 5.31 11.77 31.28
C GLY A 174 4.82 10.33 31.45
N VAL A 175 4.98 9.50 30.42
CA VAL A 175 4.53 8.10 30.41
C VAL A 175 5.43 7.25 29.52
N GLY A 176 5.73 6.03 29.99
CA GLY A 176 6.48 5.02 29.27
C GLY A 176 7.95 4.98 29.58
N GLU A 177 8.54 3.78 29.48
CA GLU A 177 9.97 3.51 29.56
C GLU A 177 10.33 2.41 28.55
N ILE A 178 11.56 2.45 28.00
CA ILE A 178 12.08 1.37 27.17
C ILE A 178 12.60 0.28 28.09
N ALA A 179 12.00 -0.90 28.02
CA ALA A 179 12.34 -2.06 28.86
C ALA A 179 13.38 -2.98 28.23
N THR A 180 13.30 -3.20 26.92
CA THR A 180 14.26 -4.04 26.17
C THR A 180 14.54 -3.46 24.80
N ILE A 181 15.72 -3.76 24.26
CA ILE A 181 16.15 -3.45 22.90
C ILE A 181 16.59 -4.76 22.24
N SER A 182 16.21 -4.99 20.98
CA SER A 182 16.62 -6.17 20.23
C SER A 182 16.68 -5.86 18.74
N GLY A 183 17.75 -6.27 18.06
CA GLY A 183 17.78 -6.21 16.60
C GLY A 183 16.67 -7.06 15.96
N ARG A 184 16.17 -6.63 14.82
CA ARG A 184 15.11 -7.35 14.09
C ARG A 184 15.51 -8.75 13.65
N TYR A 185 16.81 -9.02 13.55
CA TYR A 185 17.35 -10.35 13.28
C TYR A 185 16.87 -11.39 14.29
N TYR A 186 16.68 -10.99 15.56
CA TYR A 186 16.18 -11.84 16.64
C TYR A 186 14.66 -11.76 16.79
N ALA A 187 14.13 -10.56 16.91
CA ALA A 187 12.73 -10.35 17.25
C ALA A 187 11.75 -10.49 16.08
N MET A 188 12.24 -10.47 14.84
CA MET A 188 11.44 -10.45 13.64
C MET A 188 11.90 -11.49 12.61
N ASP A 189 12.27 -12.68 13.06
CA ASP A 189 12.53 -13.81 12.17
C ASP A 189 11.24 -14.23 11.43
N ARG A 190 11.39 -14.80 10.23
CA ARG A 190 10.28 -15.35 9.44
C ARG A 190 10.64 -16.70 8.77
N ASP A 191 11.83 -17.19 9.05
CA ASP A 191 12.42 -18.35 8.38
C ASP A 191 12.56 -19.54 9.35
N LYS A 192 11.76 -19.50 10.47
CA LYS A 192 11.69 -20.54 11.53
C LYS A 192 12.98 -20.74 12.31
N ASN A 193 13.79 -19.68 12.44
CA ASN A 193 14.97 -19.69 13.31
C ASN A 193 14.55 -19.34 14.74
N TYR A 194 13.83 -20.25 15.38
CA TYR A 194 13.26 -20.02 16.71
C TYR A 194 14.29 -19.83 17.83
N ASP A 195 15.54 -20.23 17.63
CA ASP A 195 16.66 -19.90 18.52
C ASP A 195 16.93 -18.38 18.60
N ARG A 196 16.62 -17.65 17.53
CA ARG A 196 16.69 -16.18 17.50
C ARG A 196 15.49 -15.57 18.23
N VAL A 197 14.29 -16.03 17.90
CA VAL A 197 13.03 -15.57 18.52
C VAL A 197 13.05 -15.82 20.04
N GLU A 198 13.58 -16.97 20.47
CA GLU A 198 13.72 -17.30 21.89
C GLU A 198 14.54 -16.26 22.65
N LYS A 199 15.63 -15.78 22.10
CA LYS A 199 16.47 -14.75 22.76
C LYS A 199 15.69 -13.46 23.01
N ALA A 200 14.97 -12.98 22.02
CA ALA A 200 14.14 -11.79 22.16
C ALA A 200 12.97 -12.01 23.14
N TYR A 201 12.30 -13.17 23.06
CA TYR A 201 11.24 -13.55 23.97
C TYR A 201 11.73 -13.59 25.44
N ARG A 202 12.87 -14.22 25.70
CA ARG A 202 13.43 -14.33 27.06
C ARG A 202 13.85 -12.96 27.63
N ALA A 203 14.34 -12.06 26.80
CA ALA A 203 14.63 -10.70 27.24
C ALA A 203 13.35 -10.00 27.74
N MET A 204 12.23 -10.16 27.02
CA MET A 204 10.95 -9.55 27.37
C MET A 204 10.25 -10.22 28.55
N VAL A 205 10.36 -11.56 28.69
CA VAL A 205 9.56 -12.33 29.66
C VAL A 205 10.38 -12.67 30.92
N ASP A 206 11.63 -13.06 30.76
CA ASP A 206 12.48 -13.56 31.85
C ASP A 206 13.51 -12.50 32.30
N GLY A 207 13.66 -11.38 31.56
CA GLY A 207 14.73 -10.41 31.81
C GLY A 207 16.12 -10.97 31.52
N THR A 208 16.21 -11.97 30.64
CA THR A 208 17.44 -12.68 30.28
C THR A 208 18.00 -12.14 28.96
N GLY A 209 19.22 -11.64 28.96
CA GLY A 209 19.90 -11.07 27.79
C GLY A 209 21.11 -10.26 28.22
N GLU A 210 21.70 -9.51 27.30
CA GLU A 210 22.66 -8.46 27.65
C GLU A 210 21.98 -7.46 28.60
N LYS A 211 22.76 -6.74 29.40
CA LYS A 211 22.24 -5.76 30.35
C LYS A 211 22.90 -4.42 30.17
N ALA A 212 22.13 -3.37 30.33
CA ALA A 212 22.60 -1.98 30.33
C ALA A 212 21.76 -1.13 31.29
N SER A 213 22.34 -0.09 31.85
CA SER A 213 21.64 0.84 32.76
C SER A 213 20.82 1.91 32.01
N SER A 214 21.07 2.08 30.71
CA SER A 214 20.36 3.00 29.84
C SER A 214 20.31 2.52 28.40
N VAL A 215 19.39 3.08 27.63
CA VAL A 215 19.26 2.86 26.19
C VAL A 215 20.54 3.27 25.45
N GLU A 216 21.07 4.43 25.79
CA GLU A 216 22.29 4.97 25.18
C GLU A 216 23.49 4.05 25.42
N GLU A 217 23.71 3.59 26.67
CA GLU A 217 24.76 2.63 27.00
C GLU A 217 24.62 1.33 26.20
N ALA A 218 23.41 0.78 26.10
CA ALA A 218 23.15 -0.45 25.36
C ALA A 218 23.60 -0.35 23.90
N ILE A 219 23.20 0.73 23.23
CA ILE A 219 23.49 0.94 21.81
C ILE A 219 24.98 1.24 21.59
N ASP A 220 25.56 2.13 22.41
CA ASP A 220 26.98 2.49 22.27
C ASP A 220 27.89 1.28 22.51
N ALA A 221 27.55 0.42 23.48
CA ALA A 221 28.30 -0.83 23.71
C ALA A 221 28.19 -1.82 22.54
N SER A 222 27.06 -1.87 21.86
CA SER A 222 26.86 -2.69 20.66
C SER A 222 27.63 -2.14 19.46
N TYR A 223 27.50 -0.83 19.19
CA TYR A 223 28.18 -0.18 18.05
C TYR A 223 29.70 -0.18 18.21
N ALA A 224 30.22 -0.07 19.43
CA ALA A 224 31.64 -0.22 19.72
C ALA A 224 32.19 -1.60 19.29
N LYS A 225 31.36 -2.64 19.33
CA LYS A 225 31.66 -4.00 18.85
C LYS A 225 31.37 -4.16 17.35
N LYS A 226 30.99 -3.10 16.63
CA LYS A 226 30.54 -3.11 15.21
C LYS A 226 29.31 -3.99 14.97
N VAL A 227 28.45 -4.14 15.97
CA VAL A 227 27.16 -4.81 15.90
C VAL A 227 26.11 -3.73 15.82
N TYR A 228 25.58 -3.52 14.61
CA TYR A 228 24.64 -2.46 14.31
C TYR A 228 23.19 -2.92 14.45
N ASP A 229 22.23 -2.02 14.26
CA ASP A 229 20.81 -2.13 14.55
C ASP A 229 20.20 -3.51 14.34
N GLU A 230 20.29 -4.03 13.13
CA GLU A 230 19.67 -5.31 12.76
C GLU A 230 20.11 -6.47 13.66
N PHE A 231 21.37 -6.45 14.10
CA PHE A 231 22.02 -7.55 14.80
C PHE A 231 22.26 -7.28 16.29
N VAL A 232 21.75 -6.16 16.84
CA VAL A 232 21.87 -5.86 18.26
C VAL A 232 21.29 -7.00 19.08
N LEU A 233 22.10 -7.56 19.96
CA LEU A 233 21.68 -8.65 20.86
C LEU A 233 20.53 -8.17 21.76
N PRO A 234 19.55 -9.05 22.07
CA PRO A 234 18.51 -8.72 23.04
C PRO A 234 19.09 -8.24 24.34
N THR A 235 18.84 -6.99 24.68
CA THR A 235 19.40 -6.27 25.81
C THR A 235 18.27 -5.78 26.72
N VAL A 236 18.37 -6.05 27.99
CA VAL A 236 17.45 -5.63 29.04
C VAL A 236 17.94 -4.33 29.65
N ILE A 237 17.08 -3.33 29.74
CA ILE A 237 17.41 -2.05 30.37
C ILE A 237 17.07 -2.17 31.87
N GLU A 238 18.09 -2.10 32.69
CA GLU A 238 17.98 -2.16 34.15
C GLU A 238 18.14 -0.74 34.73
N LYS A 239 17.03 -0.10 35.03
CA LYS A 239 17.01 1.25 35.54
C LYS A 239 16.78 1.25 37.04
N ASP A 240 17.67 1.88 37.82
CA ASP A 240 17.60 1.94 39.28
C ASP A 240 17.45 0.57 39.96
N GLY A 241 18.05 -0.49 39.36
CA GLY A 241 17.95 -1.85 39.84
C GLY A 241 16.62 -2.55 39.52
N ALA A 242 15.73 -1.94 38.75
CA ALA A 242 14.46 -2.50 38.30
C ALA A 242 14.54 -2.98 36.85
N VAL A 243 13.95 -4.13 36.59
CA VAL A 243 13.77 -4.73 35.26
C VAL A 243 12.27 -4.90 35.02
N HIS A 244 11.79 -4.43 33.88
CA HIS A 244 10.38 -4.49 33.52
C HIS A 244 10.11 -5.61 32.53
N THR A 245 9.62 -6.74 33.01
CA THR A 245 9.27 -7.92 32.21
C THR A 245 7.78 -8.11 32.08
N VAL A 246 7.39 -8.86 31.08
CA VAL A 246 5.99 -9.23 30.82
C VAL A 246 5.52 -10.26 31.85
N SER A 247 4.42 -10.00 32.53
CA SER A 247 3.83 -10.83 33.57
C SER A 247 2.43 -11.30 33.22
N ASP A 248 1.92 -12.30 33.95
CA ASP A 248 0.54 -12.73 33.81
C ASP A 248 -0.42 -11.57 34.11
N GLY A 249 -1.42 -11.41 33.26
CA GLY A 249 -2.41 -10.36 33.38
C GLY A 249 -2.02 -9.01 32.76
N ASP A 250 -0.79 -8.85 32.28
CA ASP A 250 -0.41 -7.64 31.54
C ASP A 250 -1.12 -7.56 30.18
N ALA A 251 -1.20 -6.38 29.60
CA ALA A 251 -1.59 -6.20 28.20
C ALA A 251 -0.36 -5.93 27.34
N MET A 252 -0.41 -6.45 26.11
CA MET A 252 0.66 -6.25 25.12
C MET A 252 0.07 -5.82 23.78
N ILE A 253 0.62 -4.77 23.20
CA ILE A 253 0.24 -4.27 21.86
C ILE A 253 1.44 -4.40 20.94
N PHE A 254 1.32 -5.22 19.90
CA PHE A 254 2.32 -5.33 18.82
C PHE A 254 1.96 -4.38 17.70
N PHE A 255 2.75 -3.33 17.51
CA PHE A 255 2.40 -2.22 16.60
C PHE A 255 2.95 -2.35 15.18
N ASN A 256 3.57 -3.46 14.82
CA ASN A 256 3.85 -3.76 13.41
C ASN A 256 2.53 -3.96 12.65
N PHE A 257 2.44 -3.44 11.43
CA PHE A 257 1.26 -3.64 10.56
C PHE A 257 1.49 -4.64 9.43
N ARG A 258 2.75 -4.99 9.13
CA ARG A 258 3.09 -6.02 8.15
C ARG A 258 3.27 -7.38 8.83
N PRO A 259 2.55 -8.44 8.35
CA PRO A 259 2.42 -9.70 9.11
C PRO A 259 3.63 -10.63 9.02
N ASP A 260 4.38 -10.66 7.91
CA ASP A 260 5.35 -11.72 7.58
C ASP A 260 6.41 -11.97 8.65
N ARG A 261 6.88 -10.93 9.34
CA ARG A 261 7.90 -10.99 10.40
C ARG A 261 7.34 -10.83 11.82
N ALA A 262 6.02 -10.81 11.97
CA ALA A 262 5.37 -10.71 13.27
C ALA A 262 4.88 -12.07 13.79
N ARG A 263 4.64 -13.04 12.90
CA ARG A 263 3.98 -14.30 13.21
C ARG A 263 4.68 -15.11 14.29
N GLU A 264 5.98 -15.36 14.15
CA GLU A 264 6.71 -16.29 15.00
C GLU A 264 6.72 -15.88 16.48
N ILE A 265 7.00 -14.59 16.73
CA ILE A 265 6.99 -14.09 18.11
C ILE A 265 5.58 -14.00 18.68
N CYS A 266 4.55 -13.75 17.85
CA CYS A 266 3.16 -13.80 18.27
C CYS A 266 2.75 -15.22 18.69
N HIS A 267 3.12 -16.26 17.93
CA HIS A 267 2.89 -17.64 18.32
C HIS A 267 3.55 -17.96 19.67
N ALA A 268 4.75 -17.45 19.92
CA ALA A 268 5.43 -17.64 21.19
C ALA A 268 4.66 -17.05 22.39
N PHE A 269 3.92 -15.94 22.21
CA PHE A 269 3.09 -15.35 23.26
C PHE A 269 1.69 -15.94 23.33
N CYS A 270 1.09 -16.27 22.19
CA CYS A 270 -0.35 -16.49 22.08
C CYS A 270 -0.76 -17.97 22.05
N ASP A 271 0.08 -18.87 21.52
CA ASP A 271 -0.30 -20.29 21.41
C ASP A 271 -0.44 -20.95 22.77
N ASP A 272 -1.48 -21.74 22.96
CA ASP A 272 -1.62 -22.54 24.17
C ASP A 272 -0.60 -23.68 24.17
N GLU A 273 -0.40 -24.33 23.01
CA GLU A 273 0.64 -25.33 22.78
C GLU A 273 1.72 -24.75 21.86
N PHE A 274 2.95 -24.62 22.37
CA PHE A 274 4.07 -24.08 21.65
C PHE A 274 5.32 -24.95 21.87
N ASN A 275 5.85 -25.53 20.80
CA ASN A 275 6.88 -26.58 20.88
C ASN A 275 8.20 -26.18 20.18
N PHE A 276 8.38 -24.92 19.76
CA PHE A 276 9.59 -24.52 19.03
C PHE A 276 10.79 -24.21 19.95
N PHE A 277 10.52 -23.76 21.18
CA PHE A 277 11.48 -23.67 22.26
C PHE A 277 10.77 -23.81 23.62
N ASN A 278 11.50 -24.14 24.67
CA ASN A 278 10.92 -24.26 26.00
C ASN A 278 10.69 -22.88 26.63
N ARG A 279 9.51 -22.29 26.43
CA ARG A 279 9.14 -20.98 27.03
C ARG A 279 8.67 -21.08 28.49
N GLY A 280 8.60 -22.29 29.07
CA GLY A 280 7.92 -22.50 30.35
C GLY A 280 6.39 -22.33 30.25
N ALA A 281 5.76 -21.95 31.36
CA ALA A 281 4.34 -21.64 31.34
C ALA A 281 4.06 -20.38 30.52
N ARG A 282 3.06 -20.43 29.63
CA ARG A 282 2.63 -19.26 28.84
C ARG A 282 2.20 -18.13 29.75
N LYS A 283 2.71 -16.92 29.51
CA LYS A 283 2.20 -15.71 30.13
C LYS A 283 0.82 -15.37 29.54
N LYS A 284 -0.19 -15.33 30.41
CA LYS A 284 -1.57 -15.01 30.00
C LYS A 284 -1.74 -13.50 29.88
N VAL A 285 -1.33 -12.95 28.75
CA VAL A 285 -1.42 -11.53 28.44
C VAL A 285 -2.65 -11.20 27.61
N PHE A 286 -3.19 -10.00 27.76
CA PHE A 286 -4.17 -9.43 26.85
C PHE A 286 -3.43 -8.94 25.61
N PHE A 287 -3.43 -9.77 24.56
CA PHE A 287 -2.59 -9.53 23.38
C PHE A 287 -3.37 -8.85 22.24
N VAL A 288 -2.84 -7.74 21.74
CA VAL A 288 -3.39 -7.00 20.59
C VAL A 288 -2.34 -6.92 19.48
N CYS A 289 -2.71 -7.37 18.29
CA CYS A 289 -1.98 -7.15 17.04
C CYS A 289 -2.52 -5.93 16.33
N PHE A 290 -1.67 -5.10 15.74
CA PHE A 290 -2.18 -3.99 14.92
C PHE A 290 -3.00 -4.50 13.73
N THR A 291 -2.51 -5.51 13.02
CA THR A 291 -3.24 -6.16 11.93
C THR A 291 -3.37 -7.66 12.20
N ASP A 292 -4.15 -8.37 11.42
CA ASP A 292 -4.23 -9.83 11.52
C ASP A 292 -2.99 -10.47 10.87
N TYR A 293 -2.02 -10.85 11.68
CA TYR A 293 -0.78 -11.44 11.20
C TYR A 293 -0.95 -12.88 10.70
N ASP A 294 -1.84 -13.63 11.32
CA ASP A 294 -2.15 -15.01 10.97
C ASP A 294 -3.47 -15.40 11.66
N PRO A 295 -4.49 -15.88 10.91
CA PRO A 295 -5.76 -16.27 11.50
C PRO A 295 -5.65 -17.46 12.46
N THR A 296 -4.57 -18.25 12.39
CA THR A 296 -4.34 -19.40 13.27
C THR A 296 -3.81 -19.03 14.66
N ILE A 297 -3.31 -17.80 14.86
CA ILE A 297 -2.84 -17.34 16.16
C ILE A 297 -4.03 -17.20 17.12
N PRO A 298 -4.11 -18.00 18.21
CA PRO A 298 -5.17 -17.88 19.18
C PRO A 298 -4.93 -16.73 20.16
N ASN A 299 -5.89 -16.47 21.05
CA ASN A 299 -5.71 -15.55 22.19
C ASN A 299 -5.26 -14.14 21.83
N LYS A 300 -5.49 -13.69 20.58
CA LYS A 300 -5.19 -12.33 20.11
C LYS A 300 -6.46 -11.53 19.87
N ARG A 301 -6.30 -10.22 19.82
CA ARG A 301 -7.24 -9.26 19.24
C ARG A 301 -6.55 -8.51 18.12
N VAL A 302 -7.33 -7.98 17.19
CA VAL A 302 -6.83 -7.21 16.05
C VAL A 302 -7.35 -5.78 16.16
N ALA A 303 -6.46 -4.79 16.09
CA ALA A 303 -6.84 -3.38 16.17
C ALA A 303 -7.37 -2.86 14.83
N PHE A 304 -6.68 -3.18 13.74
CA PHE A 304 -7.03 -2.77 12.37
C PHE A 304 -7.28 -4.01 11.54
N GLU A 305 -8.52 -4.49 11.57
CA GLU A 305 -8.93 -5.62 10.74
C GLU A 305 -8.84 -5.26 9.26
N LYS A 306 -8.61 -6.28 8.42
CA LYS A 306 -8.62 -6.09 6.96
C LYS A 306 -10.02 -5.64 6.54
N GLU A 307 -10.09 -4.50 5.89
CA GLU A 307 -11.35 -4.02 5.32
C GLU A 307 -11.67 -4.79 4.04
N GLU A 308 -12.84 -5.39 4.00
CA GLU A 308 -13.39 -5.94 2.77
C GLU A 308 -13.95 -4.79 1.91
N ILE A 309 -13.51 -4.73 0.66
CA ILE A 309 -13.94 -3.70 -0.27
C ILE A 309 -15.20 -4.18 -1.00
N HIS A 310 -16.35 -3.77 -0.47
CA HIS A 310 -17.66 -4.06 -1.08
C HIS A 310 -18.09 -2.95 -2.03
N ASN A 311 -19.06 -3.28 -2.91
CA ASN A 311 -19.63 -2.37 -3.89
C ASN A 311 -18.56 -1.73 -4.78
N THR A 312 -17.59 -2.54 -5.26
CA THR A 312 -16.69 -2.12 -6.33
C THR A 312 -17.46 -1.90 -7.63
N LEU A 313 -16.88 -1.19 -8.60
CA LEU A 313 -17.50 -0.98 -9.91
C LEU A 313 -17.94 -2.30 -10.55
N GLY A 314 -17.07 -3.33 -10.52
CA GLY A 314 -17.38 -4.64 -11.06
C GLY A 314 -18.55 -5.34 -10.35
N GLU A 315 -18.60 -5.23 -9.02
CA GLU A 315 -19.70 -5.79 -8.22
C GLU A 315 -21.03 -5.09 -8.51
N VAL A 316 -21.05 -3.76 -8.56
CA VAL A 316 -22.26 -2.97 -8.85
C VAL A 316 -22.81 -3.29 -10.23
N VAL A 317 -21.93 -3.36 -11.24
CA VAL A 317 -22.31 -3.69 -12.62
C VAL A 317 -22.87 -5.10 -12.73
N SER A 318 -22.24 -6.08 -12.05
CA SER A 318 -22.66 -7.46 -11.97
C SER A 318 -24.03 -7.61 -11.29
N ASN A 319 -24.23 -6.97 -10.14
CA ASN A 319 -25.49 -7.01 -9.39
C ASN A 319 -26.69 -6.48 -10.18
N LEU A 320 -26.43 -5.66 -11.21
CA LEU A 320 -27.46 -5.15 -12.15
C LEU A 320 -27.63 -6.05 -13.39
N GLY A 321 -27.00 -7.23 -13.41
CA GLY A 321 -27.06 -8.17 -14.53
C GLY A 321 -26.44 -7.65 -15.83
N LYS A 322 -25.53 -6.68 -15.74
CA LYS A 322 -24.81 -6.11 -16.89
C LYS A 322 -23.54 -6.91 -17.20
N ASN A 323 -23.20 -6.98 -18.48
CA ASN A 323 -22.01 -7.68 -18.93
C ASN A 323 -20.78 -6.79 -18.88
N GLN A 324 -19.68 -7.31 -18.41
CA GLN A 324 -18.42 -6.58 -18.32
C GLN A 324 -17.23 -7.41 -18.82
N LEU A 325 -16.18 -6.73 -19.28
CA LEU A 325 -14.94 -7.32 -19.76
C LEU A 325 -13.73 -6.71 -19.03
N ARG A 326 -12.78 -7.58 -18.68
CA ARG A 326 -11.40 -7.20 -18.27
C ARG A 326 -10.45 -7.71 -19.34
N ILE A 327 -9.57 -6.85 -19.83
CA ILE A 327 -8.57 -7.22 -20.84
C ILE A 327 -7.23 -6.51 -20.59
N ALA A 328 -6.18 -7.30 -20.52
CA ALA A 328 -4.79 -6.82 -20.45
C ALA A 328 -3.82 -7.92 -20.90
N GLU A 329 -2.57 -7.54 -21.14
CA GLU A 329 -1.50 -8.52 -21.25
C GLU A 329 -1.01 -8.99 -19.87
N THR A 330 -0.21 -10.08 -19.83
CA THR A 330 0.17 -10.82 -18.61
C THR A 330 0.63 -9.91 -17.47
N GLU A 331 1.47 -8.92 -17.75
CA GLU A 331 2.06 -8.03 -16.76
C GLU A 331 1.03 -7.19 -16.00
N LYS A 332 -0.11 -6.89 -16.63
CA LYS A 332 -1.16 -6.04 -16.06
C LYS A 332 -2.52 -6.74 -15.90
N TYR A 333 -2.57 -8.05 -16.12
CA TYR A 333 -3.81 -8.81 -15.98
C TYR A 333 -4.37 -8.81 -14.54
N ALA A 334 -3.52 -9.04 -13.55
CA ALA A 334 -3.94 -8.99 -12.15
C ALA A 334 -4.44 -7.59 -11.74
N HIS A 335 -3.92 -6.53 -12.37
CA HIS A 335 -4.31 -5.15 -12.07
C HIS A 335 -5.74 -4.87 -12.51
N VAL A 336 -6.13 -5.26 -13.72
CA VAL A 336 -7.52 -5.08 -14.21
C VAL A 336 -8.52 -6.12 -13.66
N THR A 337 -8.06 -7.16 -12.97
CA THR A 337 -8.89 -8.21 -12.36
C THR A 337 -8.87 -8.13 -10.85
N PHE A 338 -7.91 -8.77 -10.20
CA PHE A 338 -7.80 -8.88 -8.74
C PHE A 338 -7.81 -7.53 -8.02
N PHE A 339 -6.89 -6.62 -8.40
CA PHE A 339 -6.80 -5.32 -7.73
C PHE A 339 -8.01 -4.42 -8.04
N PHE A 340 -8.45 -4.37 -9.29
CA PHE A 340 -9.62 -3.60 -9.69
C PHE A 340 -10.92 -4.11 -9.03
N ASN A 341 -10.99 -5.39 -8.72
CA ASN A 341 -12.11 -6.01 -8.00
C ASN A 341 -11.93 -5.97 -6.46
N GLY A 342 -11.05 -5.09 -5.94
CA GLY A 342 -10.88 -4.90 -4.49
C GLY A 342 -10.22 -6.06 -3.77
N GLY A 343 -9.39 -6.85 -4.47
CA GLY A 343 -8.70 -8.01 -3.93
C GLY A 343 -9.49 -9.33 -4.04
N LYS A 344 -10.52 -9.36 -4.89
CA LYS A 344 -11.30 -10.56 -5.20
C LYS A 344 -10.71 -11.27 -6.43
N GLU A 345 -10.30 -12.53 -6.27
CA GLU A 345 -9.70 -13.33 -7.34
C GLU A 345 -10.75 -13.83 -8.35
N GLU A 346 -11.87 -14.34 -7.85
CA GLU A 346 -12.93 -14.90 -8.68
C GLU A 346 -13.64 -13.81 -9.47
N PRO A 347 -13.94 -14.06 -10.76
CA PRO A 347 -14.73 -13.11 -11.55
C PRO A 347 -16.13 -12.93 -10.96
N TYR A 348 -16.68 -11.74 -11.12
CA TYR A 348 -18.10 -11.52 -10.85
C TYR A 348 -18.99 -12.22 -11.88
N GLU A 349 -20.25 -12.45 -11.56
CA GLU A 349 -21.23 -12.90 -12.54
C GLU A 349 -21.28 -11.93 -13.74
N ASN A 350 -21.29 -12.46 -14.96
CA ASN A 350 -21.21 -11.70 -16.21
C ASN A 350 -19.91 -10.87 -16.40
N GLU A 351 -18.82 -11.25 -15.75
CA GLU A 351 -17.48 -10.72 -15.97
C GLU A 351 -16.66 -11.71 -16.83
N ASP A 352 -16.43 -11.33 -18.08
CA ASP A 352 -15.48 -12.03 -18.93
C ASP A 352 -14.06 -11.47 -18.74
N ARG A 353 -13.06 -12.32 -18.93
CA ARG A 353 -11.65 -11.96 -18.81
C ARG A 353 -10.86 -12.42 -20.03
N ILE A 354 -10.10 -11.53 -20.64
CA ILE A 354 -9.19 -11.85 -21.76
C ILE A 354 -7.76 -11.54 -21.31
N LEU A 355 -6.98 -12.61 -21.14
CA LEU A 355 -5.53 -12.53 -20.93
C LEU A 355 -4.83 -12.63 -22.29
N VAL A 356 -4.01 -11.65 -22.62
CA VAL A 356 -3.09 -11.70 -23.77
C VAL A 356 -1.68 -11.97 -23.21
N PRO A 357 -0.99 -13.03 -23.66
CA PRO A 357 0.37 -13.29 -23.19
C PRO A 357 1.32 -12.15 -23.54
N SER A 358 2.08 -11.68 -22.58
CA SER A 358 3.22 -10.76 -22.82
C SER A 358 4.35 -11.51 -23.54
N PRO A 359 5.20 -10.82 -24.33
CA PRO A 359 6.31 -11.44 -25.04
C PRO A 359 7.27 -12.17 -24.09
N LYS A 360 7.54 -13.44 -24.38
CA LYS A 360 8.48 -14.29 -23.61
C LYS A 360 9.83 -14.47 -24.33
N GLU A 361 9.91 -14.04 -25.57
CA GLU A 361 11.09 -14.17 -26.43
C GLU A 361 12.18 -13.14 -26.15
N VAL A 362 11.89 -12.12 -25.35
CA VAL A 362 12.82 -11.07 -24.96
C VAL A 362 13.01 -11.06 -23.42
N PRO A 363 14.23 -10.84 -22.93
CA PRO A 363 14.49 -10.76 -21.48
C PRO A 363 14.00 -9.45 -20.85
N THR A 364 13.94 -8.36 -21.63
CA THR A 364 13.48 -7.02 -21.22
C THR A 364 12.69 -6.37 -22.35
N TYR A 365 11.71 -5.53 -22.02
CA TYR A 365 10.76 -5.00 -23.00
C TYR A 365 11.29 -3.81 -23.82
N ASP A 366 12.45 -3.24 -23.50
CA ASP A 366 13.16 -2.31 -24.39
C ASP A 366 13.55 -2.94 -25.74
N LEU A 367 13.71 -4.28 -25.78
CA LEU A 367 13.97 -5.03 -27.00
C LEU A 367 12.71 -5.28 -27.84
N LYS A 368 11.53 -5.08 -27.27
CA LYS A 368 10.22 -5.22 -27.93
C LYS A 368 9.21 -4.24 -27.34
N PRO A 369 9.38 -2.91 -27.60
CA PRO A 369 8.56 -1.87 -26.99
C PRO A 369 7.06 -1.94 -27.28
N GLU A 370 6.67 -2.56 -28.42
CA GLU A 370 5.28 -2.80 -28.75
C GLU A 370 4.62 -3.83 -27.84
N MET A 371 5.41 -4.67 -27.16
CA MET A 371 4.93 -5.75 -26.30
C MET A 371 3.80 -6.54 -26.99
N SER A 372 2.64 -6.69 -26.36
CA SER A 372 1.46 -7.31 -26.95
C SER A 372 0.32 -6.30 -27.24
N CYS A 373 0.61 -5.00 -27.26
CA CYS A 373 -0.38 -3.93 -27.37
C CYS A 373 -1.27 -4.07 -28.61
N TYR A 374 -0.71 -4.43 -29.77
CA TYR A 374 -1.49 -4.65 -31.01
C TYR A 374 -2.50 -5.79 -30.86
N THR A 375 -2.11 -6.89 -30.23
CA THR A 375 -3.01 -8.05 -30.00
C THR A 375 -4.09 -7.71 -28.99
N VAL A 376 -3.75 -6.97 -27.92
CA VAL A 376 -4.74 -6.45 -26.97
C VAL A 376 -5.74 -5.55 -27.68
N THR A 377 -5.26 -4.65 -28.53
CA THR A 377 -6.09 -3.71 -29.31
C THR A 377 -7.05 -4.43 -30.26
N GLU A 378 -6.58 -5.44 -30.98
CA GLU A 378 -7.42 -6.25 -31.89
C GLU A 378 -8.59 -6.88 -31.12
N LYS A 379 -8.29 -7.61 -30.03
CA LYS A 379 -9.31 -8.27 -29.21
C LYS A 379 -10.24 -7.25 -28.53
N LEU A 380 -9.70 -6.14 -28.06
CA LEU A 380 -10.45 -5.07 -27.41
C LEU A 380 -11.45 -4.43 -28.40
N THR A 381 -11.00 -4.06 -29.59
CA THR A 381 -11.86 -3.43 -30.60
C THR A 381 -12.92 -4.40 -31.13
N GLU A 382 -12.60 -5.69 -31.28
CA GLU A 382 -13.57 -6.74 -31.58
C GLU A 382 -14.64 -6.85 -30.48
N ALA A 383 -14.22 -6.90 -29.21
CA ALA A 383 -15.12 -6.98 -28.07
C ALA A 383 -16.04 -5.76 -27.97
N ILE A 384 -15.53 -4.55 -28.19
CA ILE A 384 -16.32 -3.32 -28.22
C ILE A 384 -17.39 -3.38 -29.31
N ARG A 385 -16.98 -3.70 -30.55
CA ARG A 385 -17.90 -3.77 -31.71
C ARG A 385 -18.91 -4.91 -31.62
N SER A 386 -18.66 -5.93 -30.80
CA SER A 386 -19.60 -7.03 -30.59
C SER A 386 -20.93 -6.59 -29.98
N GLY A 387 -20.95 -5.44 -29.27
CA GLY A 387 -22.12 -4.96 -28.53
C GLY A 387 -22.55 -5.86 -27.37
N LYS A 388 -21.68 -6.80 -26.93
CA LYS A 388 -21.96 -7.70 -25.81
C LYS A 388 -21.87 -6.99 -24.45
N TYR A 389 -20.87 -6.12 -24.29
CA TYR A 389 -20.49 -5.57 -23.00
C TYR A 389 -21.10 -4.18 -22.74
N ASP A 390 -21.50 -3.97 -21.50
CA ASP A 390 -21.94 -2.66 -20.98
C ASP A 390 -20.74 -1.87 -20.43
N LEU A 391 -19.75 -2.59 -19.80
CA LEU A 391 -18.51 -2.04 -19.27
C LEU A 391 -17.31 -2.83 -19.80
N VAL A 392 -16.28 -2.12 -20.23
CA VAL A 392 -14.99 -2.71 -20.62
C VAL A 392 -13.87 -1.99 -19.87
N VAL A 393 -12.97 -2.73 -19.22
CA VAL A 393 -11.77 -2.21 -18.59
C VAL A 393 -10.55 -2.81 -19.26
N ALA A 394 -9.72 -1.98 -19.86
CA ALA A 394 -8.53 -2.36 -20.60
C ALA A 394 -7.29 -1.63 -20.09
N ASN A 395 -6.13 -2.29 -20.16
CA ASN A 395 -4.85 -1.72 -19.78
C ASN A 395 -3.82 -1.92 -20.90
N PHE A 396 -3.09 -0.86 -21.24
CA PHE A 396 -1.91 -0.87 -22.09
C PHE A 396 -0.67 -0.74 -21.20
N ALA A 397 0.10 -1.81 -21.09
CA ALA A 397 1.20 -1.97 -20.17
C ALA A 397 2.50 -1.21 -20.55
N ASN A 398 2.60 -0.83 -21.83
CA ASN A 398 3.85 -0.41 -22.45
C ASN A 398 4.56 0.76 -21.78
N PRO A 399 3.89 1.89 -21.43
CA PRO A 399 4.59 3.04 -20.86
C PRO A 399 5.29 2.70 -19.54
N ASP A 400 4.65 1.87 -18.70
CA ASP A 400 5.23 1.44 -17.43
C ASP A 400 6.31 0.39 -17.62
N MET A 401 6.00 -0.70 -18.31
CA MET A 401 6.90 -1.85 -18.42
C MET A 401 8.18 -1.52 -19.21
N VAL A 402 8.08 -0.72 -20.25
CA VAL A 402 9.25 -0.24 -21.00
C VAL A 402 9.95 0.90 -20.23
N GLY A 403 9.18 1.74 -19.53
CA GLY A 403 9.72 2.78 -18.64
C GLY A 403 10.68 2.22 -17.59
N HIS A 404 10.32 1.10 -16.97
CA HIS A 404 11.17 0.42 -15.98
C HIS A 404 12.53 -0.05 -16.52
N THR A 405 12.71 -0.13 -17.83
CA THR A 405 14.01 -0.50 -18.42
C THR A 405 15.03 0.64 -18.40
N GLY A 406 14.58 1.89 -18.22
CA GLY A 406 15.43 3.08 -18.27
C GLY A 406 15.92 3.46 -19.68
N VAL A 407 15.45 2.80 -20.74
CA VAL A 407 15.87 3.03 -22.12
C VAL A 407 14.94 4.03 -22.81
N LEU A 408 15.31 5.31 -22.79
CA LEU A 408 14.49 6.42 -23.30
C LEU A 408 13.98 6.19 -24.73
N SER A 409 14.84 5.75 -25.66
CA SER A 409 14.43 5.51 -27.05
C SER A 409 13.40 4.41 -27.22
N ALA A 410 13.47 3.38 -26.38
CA ALA A 410 12.48 2.30 -26.35
C ALA A 410 11.15 2.78 -25.75
N ALA A 411 11.21 3.58 -24.68
CA ALA A 411 10.03 4.17 -24.09
C ALA A 411 9.30 5.12 -25.06
N ILE A 412 10.02 5.95 -25.80
CA ILE A 412 9.44 6.78 -26.88
C ILE A 412 8.69 5.90 -27.88
N LYS A 413 9.31 4.80 -28.32
CA LYS A 413 8.66 3.87 -29.27
C LYS A 413 7.41 3.21 -28.68
N ALA A 414 7.46 2.83 -27.41
CA ALA A 414 6.32 2.27 -26.69
C ALA A 414 5.13 3.25 -26.63
N ILE A 415 5.40 4.52 -26.36
CA ILE A 415 4.38 5.59 -26.35
C ILE A 415 3.75 5.78 -27.74
N GLU A 416 4.55 5.78 -28.82
CA GLU A 416 4.03 5.89 -30.19
C GLU A 416 3.12 4.71 -30.58
N VAL A 417 3.47 3.49 -30.15
CA VAL A 417 2.62 2.28 -30.35
C VAL A 417 1.30 2.42 -29.60
N VAL A 418 1.36 2.89 -28.33
CA VAL A 418 0.16 3.11 -27.53
C VAL A 418 -0.72 4.18 -28.16
N ASP A 419 -0.17 5.26 -28.69
CA ASP A 419 -0.94 6.30 -29.38
C ASP A 419 -1.67 5.75 -30.62
N GLU A 420 -1.00 4.97 -31.48
CA GLU A 420 -1.61 4.31 -32.61
C GLU A 420 -2.75 3.36 -32.18
N CYS A 421 -2.51 2.53 -31.17
CA CYS A 421 -3.48 1.56 -30.66
C CYS A 421 -4.68 2.26 -30.03
N MET A 422 -4.46 3.33 -29.28
CA MET A 422 -5.50 4.16 -28.69
C MET A 422 -6.43 4.74 -29.76
N GLY A 423 -5.88 5.19 -30.90
CA GLY A 423 -6.69 5.68 -32.02
C GLY A 423 -7.67 4.61 -32.54
N LYS A 424 -7.24 3.36 -32.64
CA LYS A 424 -8.12 2.24 -33.05
C LYS A 424 -9.24 1.97 -32.02
N VAL A 425 -8.94 2.14 -30.73
CA VAL A 425 -9.95 2.02 -29.66
C VAL A 425 -10.96 3.16 -29.71
N VAL A 426 -10.51 4.39 -29.94
CA VAL A 426 -11.38 5.56 -30.13
C VAL A 426 -12.36 5.30 -31.27
N ASP A 427 -11.86 4.91 -32.46
CA ASP A 427 -12.70 4.61 -33.63
C ASP A 427 -13.73 3.50 -33.33
N ALA A 428 -13.33 2.47 -32.56
CA ALA A 428 -14.24 1.38 -32.20
C ALA A 428 -15.38 1.86 -31.29
N VAL A 429 -15.05 2.69 -30.28
CA VAL A 429 -16.04 3.22 -29.33
C VAL A 429 -16.99 4.23 -30.00
N GLU A 430 -16.46 5.14 -30.81
CA GLU A 430 -17.26 6.09 -31.58
C GLU A 430 -18.23 5.38 -32.53
N SER A 431 -17.79 4.32 -33.21
CA SER A 431 -18.63 3.50 -34.09
C SER A 431 -19.83 2.85 -33.38
N MET A 432 -19.73 2.68 -32.06
CA MET A 432 -20.78 2.13 -31.19
C MET A 432 -21.55 3.18 -30.41
N HIS A 433 -21.27 4.46 -30.64
CA HIS A 433 -21.81 5.58 -29.86
C HIS A 433 -21.56 5.43 -28.34
N GLY A 434 -20.41 4.83 -27.99
CA GLY A 434 -20.00 4.53 -26.62
C GLY A 434 -19.40 5.72 -25.90
N ASN A 435 -19.07 5.51 -24.64
CA ASN A 435 -18.24 6.42 -23.86
C ASN A 435 -16.86 5.78 -23.67
N LEU A 436 -15.80 6.56 -23.83
CA LEU A 436 -14.43 6.11 -23.55
C LEU A 436 -13.77 7.08 -22.57
N PHE A 437 -13.39 6.56 -21.41
CA PHE A 437 -12.61 7.30 -20.43
C PHE A 437 -11.16 6.80 -20.47
N ILE A 438 -10.24 7.68 -20.86
CA ILE A 438 -8.81 7.39 -20.98
C ILE A 438 -8.09 8.03 -19.83
N LEU A 439 -7.22 7.27 -19.15
CA LEU A 439 -6.42 7.77 -18.05
C LEU A 439 -5.14 6.94 -17.87
N ALA A 440 -4.29 7.34 -16.93
CA ALA A 440 -3.23 6.50 -16.40
C ALA A 440 -3.41 6.29 -14.89
N ASP A 441 -2.76 5.28 -14.36
CA ASP A 441 -2.85 4.90 -12.93
C ASP A 441 -1.69 5.48 -12.09
N HIS A 442 -0.60 5.85 -12.71
CA HIS A 442 0.56 6.58 -12.16
C HIS A 442 1.46 7.07 -13.30
N GLY A 443 2.50 7.84 -12.99
CA GLY A 443 3.55 8.21 -13.93
C GLY A 443 4.75 7.26 -13.86
N ASN A 444 5.45 7.11 -14.99
CA ASN A 444 6.73 6.41 -15.14
C ASN A 444 7.50 6.96 -16.34
N ALA A 445 6.95 6.82 -17.56
CA ALA A 445 7.61 7.21 -18.81
C ALA A 445 7.81 8.74 -19.00
N ASP A 446 7.22 9.53 -18.14
CA ASP A 446 7.38 11.00 -18.08
C ASP A 446 8.73 11.44 -17.47
N ILE A 447 9.43 10.54 -16.75
CA ILE A 447 10.81 10.76 -16.27
C ILE A 447 11.64 9.50 -16.52
N MET A 448 12.48 9.53 -17.54
CA MET A 448 13.38 8.43 -17.93
C MET A 448 14.85 8.70 -17.57
N ILE A 449 15.16 9.92 -17.16
CA ILE A 449 16.52 10.35 -16.79
C ILE A 449 16.41 11.10 -15.45
N ASP A 450 17.23 10.73 -14.49
CA ASP A 450 17.35 11.45 -13.23
C ASP A 450 18.03 12.80 -13.46
N GLU A 451 17.34 13.88 -13.14
CA GLU A 451 17.81 15.25 -13.41
C GLU A 451 19.10 15.63 -12.64
N LYS A 452 19.35 14.96 -11.51
CA LYS A 452 20.51 15.27 -10.67
C LYS A 452 21.76 14.49 -11.07
N THR A 453 21.57 13.24 -11.46
CA THR A 453 22.67 12.32 -11.76
C THR A 453 22.92 12.17 -13.26
N GLY A 454 21.92 12.43 -14.11
CA GLY A 454 21.96 12.17 -15.56
C GLY A 454 21.86 10.68 -15.92
N GLU A 455 21.65 9.81 -14.93
CA GLU A 455 21.55 8.37 -15.11
C GLU A 455 20.11 7.97 -15.47
N PRO A 456 19.89 6.75 -16.03
CA PRO A 456 18.55 6.24 -16.28
C PRO A 456 17.71 6.21 -15.00
N TYR A 457 16.48 6.72 -15.10
CA TYR A 457 15.49 6.66 -14.03
C TYR A 457 14.47 5.58 -14.35
N THR A 458 14.24 4.67 -13.43
CA THR A 458 13.40 3.46 -13.63
C THR A 458 12.26 3.34 -12.62
N ALA A 459 12.10 4.31 -11.73
CA ALA A 459 11.02 4.33 -10.74
C ALA A 459 9.80 5.09 -11.26
N HIS A 460 8.66 4.93 -10.58
CA HIS A 460 7.46 5.72 -10.84
C HIS A 460 7.67 7.18 -10.47
N THR A 461 6.74 8.04 -10.89
CA THR A 461 6.76 9.48 -10.60
C THR A 461 5.55 9.89 -9.76
N THR A 462 5.62 11.08 -9.17
CA THR A 462 4.49 11.69 -8.46
C THR A 462 3.70 12.66 -9.33
N ASN A 463 4.04 12.75 -10.63
CA ASN A 463 3.36 13.63 -11.56
C ASN A 463 1.89 13.24 -11.72
N PRO A 464 1.01 14.19 -12.05
CA PRO A 464 -0.39 13.90 -12.37
C PRO A 464 -0.51 13.02 -13.62
N VAL A 465 -1.71 12.53 -13.86
CA VAL A 465 -2.03 11.66 -15.00
C VAL A 465 -3.15 12.28 -15.85
N PRO A 466 -3.24 11.96 -17.16
CA PRO A 466 -4.31 12.45 -18.00
C PRO A 466 -5.66 11.84 -17.63
N PHE A 467 -6.74 12.64 -17.68
CA PHE A 467 -8.13 12.19 -17.66
C PHE A 467 -8.82 12.78 -18.87
N ILE A 468 -9.25 11.94 -19.82
CA ILE A 468 -9.89 12.36 -21.09
C ILE A 468 -11.19 11.60 -21.27
N LEU A 469 -12.27 12.30 -21.62
CA LEU A 469 -13.56 11.69 -21.88
C LEU A 469 -13.97 11.89 -23.36
N VAL A 470 -14.02 10.79 -24.11
CA VAL A 470 -14.56 10.74 -25.47
C VAL A 470 -16.01 10.26 -25.38
N SER A 471 -16.95 11.06 -25.85
CA SER A 471 -18.38 10.77 -25.83
C SER A 471 -19.11 11.64 -26.89
N ASP A 472 -20.22 11.12 -27.44
CA ASP A 472 -21.12 11.89 -28.30
C ASP A 472 -21.84 13.03 -27.54
N GLU A 473 -21.96 12.87 -26.21
CA GLU A 473 -22.60 13.88 -25.36
C GLU A 473 -21.56 14.92 -24.92
N LYS A 474 -22.01 16.18 -24.86
CA LYS A 474 -21.15 17.27 -24.38
C LYS A 474 -21.05 17.22 -22.87
N HIS A 475 -19.88 16.88 -22.39
CA HIS A 475 -19.53 16.90 -20.97
C HIS A 475 -18.44 17.94 -20.70
N LYS A 476 -18.25 18.27 -19.43
CA LYS A 476 -17.07 18.93 -18.90
C LYS A 476 -16.55 18.09 -17.75
N LEU A 477 -15.23 18.08 -17.57
CA LEU A 477 -14.59 17.43 -16.44
C LEU A 477 -14.16 18.49 -15.42
N ARG A 478 -14.41 18.22 -14.13
CA ARG A 478 -13.91 19.06 -13.04
C ARG A 478 -12.43 18.79 -12.80
N GLU A 479 -11.70 19.82 -12.45
CA GLU A 479 -10.31 19.74 -12.02
C GLU A 479 -10.18 19.16 -10.60
N GLY A 480 -8.94 18.79 -10.21
CA GLY A 480 -8.62 18.34 -8.86
C GLY A 480 -9.15 16.95 -8.53
N GLY A 481 -9.47 16.13 -9.53
CA GLY A 481 -9.87 14.74 -9.36
C GLY A 481 -8.71 13.79 -9.05
N CYS A 482 -9.06 12.58 -8.60
CA CYS A 482 -8.12 11.49 -8.36
C CYS A 482 -8.68 10.15 -8.85
N LEU A 483 -7.89 9.09 -8.73
CA LEU A 483 -8.29 7.76 -9.22
C LEU A 483 -9.54 7.20 -8.53
N ALA A 484 -9.84 7.59 -7.30
CA ALA A 484 -11.05 7.21 -6.60
C ALA A 484 -12.34 7.76 -7.23
N ASP A 485 -12.24 8.78 -8.10
CA ASP A 485 -13.36 9.42 -8.78
C ASP A 485 -13.77 8.69 -10.07
N VAL A 486 -12.97 7.70 -10.51
CA VAL A 486 -13.17 7.01 -11.79
C VAL A 486 -14.43 6.15 -11.78
N ALA A 487 -14.63 5.26 -10.80
CA ALA A 487 -15.84 4.45 -10.74
C ALA A 487 -17.11 5.27 -10.63
N PRO A 488 -17.21 6.31 -9.76
CA PRO A 488 -18.35 7.24 -9.76
C PRO A 488 -18.64 7.86 -11.13
N THR A 489 -17.60 8.27 -11.86
CA THR A 489 -17.75 8.86 -13.20
C THR A 489 -18.29 7.85 -14.21
N LEU A 490 -17.75 6.62 -14.22
CA LEU A 490 -18.22 5.56 -15.12
C LEU A 490 -19.67 5.15 -14.79
N LEU A 491 -20.03 5.07 -13.51
CA LEU A 491 -21.41 4.79 -13.11
C LEU A 491 -22.38 5.89 -13.58
N GLU A 492 -22.01 7.16 -13.45
CA GLU A 492 -22.83 8.27 -13.93
C GLU A 492 -22.99 8.23 -15.46
N LEU A 493 -21.94 7.96 -16.23
CA LEU A 493 -21.99 7.75 -17.68
C LEU A 493 -22.89 6.56 -18.08
N MET A 494 -22.99 5.55 -17.23
CA MET A 494 -23.85 4.38 -17.43
C MET A 494 -25.28 4.59 -16.91
N GLY A 495 -25.59 5.74 -16.31
CA GLY A 495 -26.87 6.03 -15.68
C GLY A 495 -27.17 5.17 -14.44
N ILE A 496 -26.13 4.70 -13.74
CA ILE A 496 -26.21 3.86 -12.56
C ILE A 496 -25.97 4.70 -11.29
N PRO A 497 -26.83 4.60 -10.27
CA PRO A 497 -26.62 5.29 -9.00
C PRO A 497 -25.33 4.84 -8.31
N GLN A 498 -24.57 5.80 -7.80
CA GLN A 498 -23.36 5.56 -7.00
C GLN A 498 -23.74 4.95 -5.63
N PRO A 499 -23.14 3.81 -5.22
CA PRO A 499 -23.36 3.29 -3.88
C PRO A 499 -22.69 4.17 -2.81
N LYS A 500 -23.23 4.13 -1.60
CA LYS A 500 -22.76 4.98 -0.48
C LYS A 500 -21.33 4.69 -0.04
N GLU A 501 -20.85 3.47 -0.27
CA GLU A 501 -19.49 3.03 0.02
C GLU A 501 -18.45 3.69 -0.89
N MET A 502 -18.83 4.12 -2.08
CA MET A 502 -17.98 4.91 -2.96
C MET A 502 -17.97 6.36 -2.47
N THR A 503 -16.86 6.81 -1.91
CA THR A 503 -16.68 8.19 -1.40
C THR A 503 -16.08 9.14 -2.44
N GLY A 504 -15.59 8.60 -3.56
CA GLY A 504 -15.17 9.39 -4.72
C GLY A 504 -16.33 10.19 -5.30
N LYS A 505 -16.02 11.18 -6.10
CA LYS A 505 -17.02 12.08 -6.71
C LYS A 505 -16.88 12.03 -8.21
N SER A 506 -17.99 11.89 -8.93
CA SER A 506 -17.96 11.98 -10.39
C SER A 506 -17.17 13.19 -10.88
N LEU A 507 -16.40 13.01 -11.93
CA LEU A 507 -15.65 14.06 -12.60
C LEU A 507 -16.52 14.89 -13.55
N LEU A 508 -17.74 14.45 -13.84
CA LEU A 508 -18.65 15.21 -14.70
C LEU A 508 -19.14 16.45 -13.97
N GLU A 509 -18.95 17.63 -14.60
CA GLU A 509 -19.58 18.87 -14.13
C GLU A 509 -21.08 18.86 -14.45
N LYS A 510 -21.90 19.30 -13.51
CA LYS A 510 -23.34 19.41 -13.66
C LYS A 510 -23.70 20.73 -14.35
#